data_3807a51aaeb6377aa388f86d6a420848
#
_entry.id   3807a51aaeb6377aa388f86d6a420848
#
_cell.length_a   1.000
_cell.length_b   1.000
_cell.length_c   1.000
_cell.angle_alpha   90.00
_cell.angle_beta   90.00
_cell.angle_gamma   90.00
#
_symmetry.space_group_name_H-M   'P 1'
#
loop_
_entity.id
_entity.type
_entity.pdbx_description
1 polymer ?
#
loop_
_entity_poly.entity_id
_entity_poly.type
_entity_poly.pdbx_seq_one_letter_code
_entity_poly.pdbx_strand_id
1 'polypeptide(L)'
;ETISKFKVISLIKKAKLNLIKANKLDKSNIFSRWALVQILTELPAIIGGDKEKAKMYTDEIFNISKIHGLLAKQYIYSFVDNNDKLQNIEDDIVDLLEKEPNLFDFNYFNYKAGILLVDKKYKNYKLANNYLSYYINKFSSADRFSIENAYYLLAYSNFKLGDNSYLYFLDKSDYLAKKSLSKDYDLIKKIDELYKVIKEWGYILLL
;
A
#
# COMPACT_ATOMS: atom_id res chain seq x y z
N GLU A 1 4.94 28.65 -5.86
CA GLU A 1 6.41 28.89 -5.93
C GLU A 1 7.09 27.64 -6.45
N THR A 2 7.75 27.72 -7.60
CA THR A 2 8.49 26.59 -8.19
C THR A 2 9.80 26.43 -7.43
N ILE A 3 9.92 25.36 -6.66
CA ILE A 3 11.18 25.06 -5.95
C ILE A 3 12.26 24.77 -6.98
N SER A 4 13.40 25.49 -6.90
CA SER A 4 14.56 25.28 -7.78
C SER A 4 15.03 23.82 -7.70
N LYS A 5 15.32 23.18 -8.85
CA LYS A 5 15.84 21.80 -8.96
C LYS A 5 17.06 21.56 -8.05
N PHE A 6 17.96 22.55 -7.93
CA PHE A 6 19.15 22.48 -7.05
C PHE A 6 18.75 22.41 -5.57
N LYS A 7 17.71 23.14 -5.15
CA LYS A 7 17.20 23.11 -3.79
C LYS A 7 16.59 21.73 -3.46
N VAL A 8 15.86 21.13 -4.40
CA VAL A 8 15.31 19.77 -4.25
C VAL A 8 16.43 18.74 -4.06
N ILE A 9 17.47 18.77 -4.89
CA ILE A 9 18.62 17.84 -4.77
C ILE A 9 19.33 18.01 -3.41
N SER A 10 19.52 19.24 -2.95
CA SER A 10 20.11 19.51 -1.63
C SER A 10 19.25 18.93 -0.49
N LEU A 11 17.93 19.11 -0.56
CA LEU A 11 16.99 18.54 0.43
C LEU A 11 17.03 17.00 0.45
N ILE A 12 17.06 16.36 -0.72
CA ILE A 12 17.18 14.89 -0.84
C ILE A 12 18.49 14.41 -0.19
N LYS A 13 19.63 15.06 -0.49
CA LYS A 13 20.91 14.71 0.13
C LYS A 13 20.85 14.83 1.65
N LYS A 14 20.29 15.92 2.18
CA LYS A 14 20.12 16.15 3.61
C LYS A 14 19.20 15.10 4.27
N ALA A 15 18.09 14.77 3.63
CA ALA A 15 17.18 13.73 4.09
C ALA A 15 17.89 12.37 4.18
N LYS A 16 18.59 11.93 3.13
CA LYS A 16 19.37 10.68 3.12
C LYS A 16 20.41 10.64 4.26
N LEU A 17 21.15 11.72 4.47
CA LEU A 17 22.14 11.80 5.57
C LEU A 17 21.48 11.64 6.94
N ASN A 18 20.32 12.27 7.16
CA ASN A 18 19.60 12.16 8.42
C ASN A 18 19.03 10.72 8.64
N LEU A 19 18.52 10.09 7.59
CA LEU A 19 18.05 8.70 7.66
C LEU A 19 19.19 7.72 7.96
N ILE A 20 20.36 7.91 7.34
CA ILE A 20 21.56 7.12 7.64
C ILE A 20 22.02 7.33 9.09
N LYS A 21 21.94 8.55 9.62
CA LYS A 21 22.24 8.83 11.03
C LYS A 21 21.24 8.12 11.95
N ALA A 22 19.94 8.17 11.62
CA ALA A 22 18.91 7.45 12.37
C ALA A 22 19.20 5.94 12.44
N ASN A 23 19.60 5.32 11.33
CA ASN A 23 19.97 3.89 11.29
C ASN A 23 21.20 3.56 12.15
N LYS A 24 22.15 4.51 12.29
CA LYS A 24 23.32 4.33 13.17
C LYS A 24 22.97 4.42 14.63
N LEU A 25 22.01 5.30 14.98
CA LEU A 25 21.55 5.51 16.35
C LEU A 25 20.64 4.39 16.82
N ASP A 26 19.78 3.91 15.94
CA ASP A 26 18.88 2.79 16.19
C ASP A 26 18.99 1.75 15.07
N LYS A 27 19.68 0.66 15.38
CA LYS A 27 19.90 -0.44 14.43
C LYS A 27 18.64 -1.23 14.11
N SER A 28 17.60 -1.12 14.92
CA SER A 28 16.29 -1.76 14.73
C SER A 28 15.30 -0.89 13.97
N ASN A 29 15.65 0.35 13.64
CA ASN A 29 14.76 1.30 12.96
C ASN A 29 14.47 0.87 11.51
N ILE A 30 13.29 0.27 11.33
CA ILE A 30 12.80 -0.16 10.01
C ILE A 30 12.41 1.05 9.16
N PHE A 31 11.77 2.09 9.75
CA PHE A 31 11.19 3.20 8.99
C PHE A 31 12.23 4.06 8.28
N SER A 32 13.37 4.32 8.91
CA SER A 32 14.44 5.06 8.26
C SER A 32 15.10 4.28 7.12
N ARG A 33 15.22 2.95 7.24
CA ARG A 33 15.65 2.07 6.16
C ARG A 33 14.64 2.03 5.04
N TRP A 34 13.36 1.90 5.37
CA TRP A 34 12.27 1.91 4.40
C TRP A 34 12.26 3.21 3.57
N ALA A 35 12.40 4.38 4.23
CA ALA A 35 12.49 5.66 3.53
C ALA A 35 13.73 5.71 2.60
N LEU A 36 14.87 5.13 3.01
CA LEU A 36 16.04 5.00 2.14
C LEU A 36 15.76 4.07 0.95
N VAL A 37 15.10 2.94 1.15
CA VAL A 37 14.70 2.04 0.05
C VAL A 37 13.87 2.80 -0.97
N GLN A 38 12.85 3.57 -0.55
CA GLN A 38 12.01 4.35 -1.45
C GLN A 38 12.83 5.40 -2.22
N ILE A 39 13.59 6.24 -1.51
CA ILE A 39 14.41 7.30 -2.13
C ILE A 39 15.41 6.72 -3.14
N LEU A 40 16.08 5.63 -2.79
CA LEU A 40 17.12 5.02 -3.63
C LEU A 40 16.54 4.28 -4.85
N THR A 41 15.31 3.77 -4.74
CA THR A 41 14.62 3.08 -5.83
C THR A 41 13.96 4.05 -6.81
N GLU A 42 13.28 5.09 -6.30
CA GLU A 42 12.48 5.99 -7.14
C GLU A 42 13.32 7.03 -7.87
N LEU A 43 14.46 7.43 -7.29
CA LEU A 43 15.26 8.50 -7.89
C LEU A 43 16.16 7.97 -9.01
N PRO A 44 16.34 8.75 -10.11
CA PRO A 44 17.41 8.51 -11.07
C PRO A 44 18.80 8.57 -10.41
N ALA A 45 19.75 7.78 -10.90
CA ALA A 45 21.11 7.72 -10.35
C ALA A 45 21.80 9.09 -10.31
N ILE A 46 21.56 9.94 -11.31
CA ILE A 46 22.16 11.30 -11.41
C ILE A 46 21.75 12.23 -10.24
N ILE A 47 20.59 11.98 -9.61
CA ILE A 47 20.12 12.75 -8.46
C ILE A 47 20.18 11.96 -7.15
N GLY A 48 20.87 10.82 -7.18
CA GLY A 48 21.22 10.06 -5.99
C GLY A 48 20.41 8.80 -5.72
N GLY A 49 19.70 8.27 -6.74
CA GLY A 49 19.17 6.92 -6.73
C GLY A 49 20.30 5.89 -6.78
N ASP A 50 20.07 4.71 -6.19
CA ASP A 50 21.07 3.64 -6.14
C ASP A 50 20.35 2.33 -5.82
N LYS A 51 20.05 1.55 -6.85
CA LYS A 51 19.27 0.32 -6.71
C LYS A 51 20.00 -0.75 -5.89
N GLU A 52 21.34 -0.79 -5.94
CA GLU A 52 22.10 -1.77 -5.15
C GLU A 52 22.07 -1.42 -3.66
N LYS A 53 22.18 -0.14 -3.30
CA LYS A 53 21.97 0.28 -1.92
C LYS A 53 20.52 0.09 -1.46
N ALA A 54 19.53 0.28 -2.34
CA ALA A 54 18.15 -0.04 -2.00
C ALA A 54 17.99 -1.51 -1.60
N LYS A 55 18.57 -2.44 -2.37
CA LYS A 55 18.57 -3.87 -2.04
C LYS A 55 19.27 -4.14 -0.70
N MET A 56 20.44 -3.54 -0.46
CA MET A 56 21.16 -3.69 0.80
C MET A 56 20.28 -3.29 2.01
N TYR A 57 19.62 -2.12 1.95
CA TYR A 57 18.70 -1.72 3.04
C TYR A 57 17.47 -2.65 3.15
N THR A 58 17.00 -3.20 2.05
CA THR A 58 15.93 -4.20 2.05
C THR A 58 16.34 -5.47 2.79
N ASP A 59 17.56 -5.94 2.57
CA ASP A 59 18.10 -7.11 3.29
C ASP A 59 18.35 -6.81 4.78
N GLU A 60 18.77 -5.59 5.12
CA GLU A 60 18.83 -5.15 6.53
C GLU A 60 17.44 -5.16 7.18
N ILE A 61 16.38 -4.67 6.49
CA ILE A 61 15.01 -4.72 6.98
C ILE A 61 14.57 -6.17 7.18
N PHE A 62 14.87 -7.05 6.22
CA PHE A 62 14.51 -8.47 6.30
C PHE A 62 15.12 -9.16 7.53
N ASN A 63 16.36 -8.82 7.87
CA ASN A 63 17.03 -9.34 9.07
C ASN A 63 16.43 -8.83 10.39
N ILE A 64 15.79 -7.65 10.38
CA ILE A 64 15.07 -7.09 11.54
C ILE A 64 13.65 -7.68 11.63
N SER A 65 12.96 -7.73 10.51
CA SER A 65 11.58 -8.22 10.40
C SER A 65 11.33 -8.81 9.02
N LYS A 66 11.05 -10.11 8.98
CA LYS A 66 10.84 -10.86 7.73
C LYS A 66 9.71 -10.23 6.89
N ILE A 67 8.55 -9.91 7.49
CA ILE A 67 7.42 -9.35 6.77
C ILE A 67 7.73 -7.96 6.18
N HIS A 68 8.38 -7.08 6.93
CA HIS A 68 8.77 -5.77 6.41
C HIS A 68 9.82 -5.88 5.31
N GLY A 69 10.74 -6.84 5.41
CA GLY A 69 11.72 -7.12 4.36
C GLY A 69 11.08 -7.65 3.07
N LEU A 70 10.09 -8.54 3.19
CA LEU A 70 9.31 -9.00 2.02
C LEU A 70 8.54 -7.87 1.37
N LEU A 71 7.87 -7.01 2.14
CA LEU A 71 7.18 -5.81 1.63
C LEU A 71 8.16 -4.83 0.95
N ALA A 72 9.38 -4.69 1.48
CA ALA A 72 10.42 -3.88 0.85
C ALA A 72 10.94 -4.52 -0.46
N LYS A 73 11.07 -5.84 -0.53
CA LYS A 73 11.39 -6.56 -1.76
C LYS A 73 10.28 -6.40 -2.80
N GLN A 74 9.02 -6.60 -2.42
CA GLN A 74 7.87 -6.34 -3.29
C GLN A 74 7.93 -4.94 -3.90
N TYR A 75 8.22 -3.93 -3.06
CA TYR A 75 8.34 -2.54 -3.51
C TYR A 75 9.43 -2.37 -4.58
N ILE A 76 10.65 -2.88 -4.35
CA ILE A 76 11.74 -2.79 -5.33
C ILE A 76 11.37 -3.51 -6.63
N TYR A 77 10.83 -4.72 -6.55
CA TYR A 77 10.49 -5.51 -7.73
C TYR A 77 9.30 -4.95 -8.51
N SER A 78 8.45 -4.12 -7.91
CA SER A 78 7.41 -3.38 -8.65
C SER A 78 7.96 -2.32 -9.61
N PHE A 79 9.24 -1.94 -9.47
CA PHE A 79 9.96 -1.02 -10.38
C PHE A 79 10.88 -1.75 -11.38
N VAL A 80 10.92 -3.07 -11.32
CA VAL A 80 11.73 -3.91 -12.23
C VAL A 80 10.76 -4.84 -12.93
N ASP A 81 10.81 -4.89 -14.24
CA ASP A 81 9.95 -5.76 -15.04
C ASP A 81 10.35 -7.24 -14.85
N ASN A 82 10.03 -7.80 -13.68
CA ASN A 82 10.31 -9.18 -13.29
C ASN A 82 9.11 -9.76 -12.51
N ASN A 83 8.07 -10.08 -13.27
CA ASN A 83 6.80 -10.53 -12.73
C ASN A 83 6.91 -11.83 -11.94
N ASP A 84 7.77 -12.78 -12.31
CA ASP A 84 7.91 -14.06 -11.59
C ASP A 84 8.47 -13.86 -10.18
N LYS A 85 9.49 -13.02 -10.05
CA LYS A 85 10.05 -12.71 -8.71
C LYS A 85 9.07 -11.93 -7.85
N LEU A 86 8.35 -10.98 -8.45
CA LEU A 86 7.33 -10.22 -7.74
C LEU A 86 6.25 -11.16 -7.22
N GLN A 87 5.77 -12.08 -8.06
CA GLN A 87 4.73 -13.04 -7.70
C GLN A 87 5.15 -13.97 -6.54
N ASN A 88 6.37 -14.51 -6.59
CA ASN A 88 6.88 -15.36 -5.51
C ASN A 88 6.97 -14.61 -4.17
N ILE A 89 7.38 -13.34 -4.21
CA ILE A 89 7.44 -12.50 -3.01
C ILE A 89 6.04 -12.21 -2.46
N GLU A 90 5.07 -11.98 -3.33
CA GLU A 90 3.68 -11.77 -2.93
C GLU A 90 3.07 -13.01 -2.30
N ASP A 91 3.38 -14.20 -2.81
CA ASP A 91 2.98 -15.48 -2.21
C ASP A 91 3.58 -15.62 -0.80
N ASP A 92 4.87 -15.35 -0.64
CA ASP A 92 5.56 -15.38 0.66
C ASP A 92 4.95 -14.38 1.67
N ILE A 93 4.54 -13.17 1.19
CA ILE A 93 3.88 -12.16 2.04
C ILE A 93 2.52 -12.70 2.51
N VAL A 94 1.69 -13.20 1.60
CA VAL A 94 0.35 -13.69 1.94
C VAL A 94 0.45 -14.87 2.92
N ASP A 95 1.32 -15.83 2.65
CA ASP A 95 1.57 -16.96 3.53
C ASP A 95 1.94 -16.52 4.96
N LEU A 96 2.78 -15.49 5.06
CA LEU A 96 3.21 -14.97 6.37
C LEU A 96 2.08 -14.21 7.08
N LEU A 97 1.32 -13.39 6.35
CA LEU A 97 0.18 -12.66 6.91
C LEU A 97 -0.94 -13.59 7.38
N GLU A 98 -1.13 -14.74 6.72
CA GLU A 98 -2.11 -15.76 7.14
C GLU A 98 -1.67 -16.50 8.40
N LYS A 99 -0.37 -16.77 8.55
CA LYS A 99 0.18 -17.45 9.73
C LYS A 99 0.30 -16.53 10.94
N GLU A 100 0.67 -15.27 10.70
CA GLU A 100 0.94 -14.27 11.74
C GLU A 100 0.24 -12.94 11.38
N PRO A 101 -1.09 -12.85 11.55
CA PRO A 101 -1.88 -11.68 11.10
C PRO A 101 -1.71 -10.48 12.03
N ASN A 102 -0.50 -9.94 12.12
CA ASN A 102 -0.20 -8.77 12.93
C ASN A 102 -0.43 -7.47 12.13
N LEU A 103 -1.09 -6.50 12.75
CA LEU A 103 -1.24 -5.15 12.21
C LEU A 103 0.08 -4.39 12.28
N PHE A 104 0.28 -3.47 11.35
CA PHE A 104 1.49 -2.67 11.26
C PHE A 104 1.31 -1.31 11.92
N ASP A 105 2.31 -0.87 12.71
CA ASP A 105 2.34 0.49 13.26
C ASP A 105 2.41 1.55 12.16
N PHE A 106 3.14 1.27 11.08
CA PHE A 106 3.20 2.13 9.91
C PHE A 106 2.02 1.84 8.97
N ASN A 107 1.07 2.75 8.95
CA ASN A 107 -0.23 2.59 8.29
C ASN A 107 -0.14 2.26 6.79
N TYR A 108 0.93 2.70 6.11
CA TYR A 108 1.22 2.33 4.72
C TYR A 108 1.18 0.81 4.48
N PHE A 109 1.75 0.01 5.40
CA PHE A 109 1.81 -1.44 5.22
C PHE A 109 0.45 -2.11 5.44
N ASN A 110 -0.43 -1.54 6.27
CA ASN A 110 -1.81 -2.04 6.40
C ASN A 110 -2.57 -1.91 5.07
N TYR A 111 -2.44 -0.78 4.39
CA TYR A 111 -3.05 -0.61 3.08
C TYR A 111 -2.46 -1.57 2.03
N LYS A 112 -1.14 -1.74 2.00
CA LYS A 112 -0.47 -2.67 1.07
C LYS A 112 -0.87 -4.12 1.30
N ALA A 113 -0.96 -4.55 2.55
CA ALA A 113 -1.46 -5.88 2.90
C ALA A 113 -2.92 -6.06 2.47
N GLY A 114 -3.77 -5.06 2.73
CA GLY A 114 -5.18 -5.08 2.33
C GLY A 114 -5.36 -5.24 0.81
N ILE A 115 -4.65 -4.47 -0.01
CA ILE A 115 -4.69 -4.59 -1.48
C ILE A 115 -4.28 -5.99 -1.92
N LEU A 116 -3.18 -6.49 -1.41
CA LEU A 116 -2.65 -7.79 -1.81
C LEU A 116 -3.64 -8.93 -1.51
N LEU A 117 -4.23 -8.90 -0.31
CA LEU A 117 -5.19 -9.91 0.13
C LEU A 117 -6.53 -9.88 -0.64
N VAL A 118 -6.91 -8.70 -1.18
CA VAL A 118 -8.11 -8.55 -2.05
C VAL A 118 -7.85 -9.05 -3.46
N ASP A 119 -6.60 -9.18 -3.88
CA ASP A 119 -6.26 -9.59 -5.24
C ASP A 119 -6.96 -10.88 -5.67
N LYS A 120 -7.28 -10.98 -6.97
CA LYS A 120 -8.01 -12.10 -7.57
C LYS A 120 -7.32 -13.46 -7.37
N LYS A 121 -6.03 -13.47 -7.16
CA LYS A 121 -5.25 -14.67 -6.88
C LYS A 121 -5.50 -15.18 -5.46
N TYR A 122 -5.47 -14.29 -4.46
CA TYR A 122 -5.51 -14.66 -3.03
C TYR A 122 -6.92 -14.69 -2.47
N LYS A 123 -7.74 -13.69 -2.75
CA LYS A 123 -9.15 -13.59 -2.33
C LYS A 123 -9.38 -13.78 -0.82
N ASN A 124 -8.39 -13.43 0.00
CA ASN A 124 -8.52 -13.51 1.45
C ASN A 124 -9.22 -12.25 1.99
N TYR A 125 -10.49 -12.09 1.62
CA TYR A 125 -11.30 -10.91 1.92
C TYR A 125 -11.46 -10.67 3.43
N LYS A 126 -11.59 -11.75 4.23
CA LYS A 126 -11.74 -11.61 5.69
C LYS A 126 -10.50 -11.01 6.33
N LEU A 127 -9.33 -11.47 5.96
CA LEU A 127 -8.07 -10.94 6.47
C LEU A 127 -7.81 -9.53 5.91
N ALA A 128 -8.12 -9.29 4.64
CA ALA A 128 -8.05 -7.96 4.02
C ALA A 128 -8.85 -6.91 4.79
N ASN A 129 -10.07 -7.27 5.23
CA ASN A 129 -10.93 -6.38 6.01
C ASN A 129 -10.26 -5.91 7.32
N ASN A 130 -9.50 -6.77 8.00
CA ASN A 130 -8.79 -6.38 9.22
C ASN A 130 -7.77 -5.26 8.93
N TYR A 131 -6.95 -5.43 7.89
CA TYR A 131 -5.93 -4.46 7.51
C TYR A 131 -6.54 -3.16 6.97
N LEU A 132 -7.55 -3.25 6.10
CA LEU A 132 -8.21 -2.08 5.50
C LEU A 132 -8.98 -1.27 6.55
N SER A 133 -9.69 -1.94 7.46
CA SER A 133 -10.39 -1.28 8.57
C SER A 133 -9.40 -0.57 9.51
N TYR A 134 -8.28 -1.21 9.82
CA TYR A 134 -7.25 -0.57 10.64
C TYR A 134 -6.63 0.63 9.91
N TYR A 135 -6.35 0.51 8.61
CA TYR A 135 -5.87 1.63 7.80
C TYR A 135 -6.82 2.83 7.86
N ILE A 136 -8.11 2.59 7.63
CA ILE A 136 -9.15 3.62 7.66
C ILE A 136 -9.24 4.29 9.05
N ASN A 137 -9.20 3.49 10.12
CA ASN A 137 -9.29 4.00 11.49
C ASN A 137 -8.08 4.86 11.91
N LYS A 138 -6.91 4.59 11.32
CA LYS A 138 -5.65 5.31 11.60
C LYS A 138 -5.30 6.34 10.54
N PHE A 139 -6.16 6.52 9.53
CA PHE A 139 -5.90 7.39 8.39
C PHE A 139 -5.62 8.83 8.82
N SER A 140 -4.62 9.42 8.21
CA SER A 140 -4.26 10.82 8.33
C SER A 140 -4.01 11.44 6.95
N SER A 141 -4.02 12.77 6.86
CA SER A 141 -3.69 13.48 5.62
C SER A 141 -2.23 13.29 5.16
N ALA A 142 -1.38 12.73 6.00
CA ALA A 142 0.00 12.39 5.66
C ALA A 142 0.14 11.01 5.01
N ASP A 143 -0.92 10.19 5.01
CA ASP A 143 -0.90 8.87 4.39
C ASP A 143 -0.84 8.98 2.86
N ARG A 144 -0.03 8.09 2.24
CA ARG A 144 0.23 8.12 0.80
C ARG A 144 -0.97 7.70 -0.04
N PHE A 145 -1.80 6.80 0.46
CA PHE A 145 -2.95 6.26 -0.27
C PHE A 145 -4.24 6.96 0.16
N SER A 146 -5.14 7.16 -0.78
CA SER A 146 -6.40 7.84 -0.51
C SER A 146 -7.33 6.96 0.33
N ILE A 147 -8.06 7.59 1.23
CA ILE A 147 -9.03 6.91 2.08
C ILE A 147 -10.22 6.38 1.27
N GLU A 148 -10.60 7.06 0.19
CA GLU A 148 -11.66 6.62 -0.72
C GLU A 148 -11.34 5.29 -1.37
N ASN A 149 -10.07 5.07 -1.77
CA ASN A 149 -9.62 3.77 -2.27
C ASN A 149 -9.72 2.67 -1.22
N ALA A 150 -9.36 2.98 0.04
CA ALA A 150 -9.47 2.01 1.13
C ALA A 150 -10.93 1.62 1.40
N TYR A 151 -11.85 2.59 1.38
CA TYR A 151 -13.29 2.32 1.49
C TYR A 151 -13.83 1.47 0.34
N TYR A 152 -13.38 1.72 -0.90
CA TYR A 152 -13.75 0.88 -2.05
C TYR A 152 -13.31 -0.57 -1.87
N LEU A 153 -12.05 -0.78 -1.49
CA LEU A 153 -11.51 -2.12 -1.28
C LEU A 153 -12.25 -2.86 -0.15
N LEU A 154 -12.58 -2.16 0.92
CA LEU A 154 -13.37 -2.71 2.03
C LEU A 154 -14.79 -3.04 1.58
N ALA A 155 -15.44 -2.18 0.80
CA ALA A 155 -16.75 -2.44 0.20
C ALA A 155 -16.72 -3.67 -0.71
N TYR A 156 -15.75 -3.75 -1.62
CA TYR A 156 -15.58 -4.89 -2.51
C TYR A 156 -15.36 -6.21 -1.74
N SER A 157 -14.51 -6.17 -0.73
CA SER A 157 -14.22 -7.30 0.15
C SER A 157 -15.48 -7.80 0.88
N ASN A 158 -16.25 -6.89 1.48
CA ASN A 158 -17.51 -7.21 2.16
C ASN A 158 -18.57 -7.73 1.20
N PHE A 159 -18.67 -7.16 -0.01
CA PHE A 159 -19.55 -7.67 -1.05
C PHE A 159 -19.22 -9.13 -1.41
N LYS A 160 -17.92 -9.45 -1.54
CA LYS A 160 -17.47 -10.84 -1.80
C LYS A 160 -17.73 -11.81 -0.65
N LEU A 161 -17.81 -11.31 0.57
CA LEU A 161 -18.15 -12.09 1.78
C LEU A 161 -19.67 -12.21 2.01
N GLY A 162 -20.49 -11.49 1.25
CA GLY A 162 -21.94 -11.40 1.48
C GLY A 162 -22.32 -10.57 2.72
N ASP A 163 -21.42 -9.71 3.21
CA ASP A 163 -21.66 -8.85 4.36
C ASP A 163 -22.34 -7.55 3.89
N ASN A 164 -23.55 -7.29 4.35
CA ASN A 164 -24.37 -6.15 3.91
C ASN A 164 -23.78 -4.77 4.20
N SER A 165 -22.72 -4.66 5.00
CA SER A 165 -22.02 -3.41 5.24
C SER A 165 -21.29 -2.86 3.99
N TYR A 166 -21.18 -3.67 2.93
CA TYR A 166 -20.57 -3.24 1.67
C TYR A 166 -21.19 -1.96 1.09
N LEU A 167 -22.51 -1.78 1.21
CA LEU A 167 -23.19 -0.58 0.72
C LEU A 167 -22.73 0.68 1.45
N TYR A 168 -22.65 0.63 2.77
CA TYR A 168 -22.16 1.74 3.57
C TYR A 168 -20.74 2.18 3.16
N PHE A 169 -19.84 1.22 2.99
CA PHE A 169 -18.46 1.51 2.60
C PHE A 169 -18.37 2.00 1.15
N LEU A 170 -19.20 1.47 0.25
CA LEU A 170 -19.25 1.91 -1.16
C LEU A 170 -19.76 3.35 -1.27
N ASP A 171 -20.82 3.70 -0.54
CA ASP A 171 -21.35 5.06 -0.49
C ASP A 171 -20.32 6.04 0.09
N LYS A 172 -19.55 5.63 1.11
CA LYS A 172 -18.45 6.44 1.65
C LYS A 172 -17.36 6.67 0.62
N SER A 173 -16.95 5.62 -0.10
CA SER A 173 -15.97 5.74 -1.17
C SER A 173 -16.44 6.70 -2.28
N ASP A 174 -17.66 6.53 -2.76
CA ASP A 174 -18.25 7.36 -3.81
C ASP A 174 -18.33 8.84 -3.41
N TYR A 175 -18.83 9.10 -2.21
CA TYR A 175 -18.93 10.45 -1.68
C TYR A 175 -17.56 11.14 -1.61
N LEU A 176 -16.54 10.45 -1.08
CA LEU A 176 -15.20 11.01 -0.94
C LEU A 176 -14.52 11.19 -2.30
N ALA A 177 -14.62 10.21 -3.20
CA ALA A 177 -14.06 10.28 -4.54
C ALA A 177 -14.65 11.44 -5.35
N LYS A 178 -15.97 11.69 -5.22
CA LYS A 178 -16.64 12.82 -5.87
C LYS A 178 -16.28 14.18 -5.26
N LYS A 179 -15.93 14.23 -3.97
CA LYS A 179 -15.49 15.47 -3.29
C LYS A 179 -14.00 15.77 -3.42
N SER A 180 -13.17 14.77 -3.71
CA SER A 180 -11.72 14.95 -3.85
C SER A 180 -11.40 16.02 -4.90
N LEU A 181 -10.43 16.89 -4.58
CA LEU A 181 -9.92 17.89 -5.52
C LEU A 181 -9.14 17.24 -6.67
N SER A 182 -8.48 16.13 -6.38
CA SER A 182 -7.77 15.31 -7.37
C SER A 182 -8.65 14.10 -7.71
N LYS A 183 -9.38 14.16 -8.82
CA LYS A 183 -10.28 13.08 -9.25
C LYS A 183 -9.50 11.85 -9.68
N ASP A 184 -9.77 10.73 -9.02
CA ASP A 184 -9.36 9.40 -9.48
C ASP A 184 -10.50 8.80 -10.32
N TYR A 185 -10.44 9.01 -11.63
CA TYR A 185 -11.48 8.54 -12.56
C TYR A 185 -11.53 7.02 -12.66
N ASP A 186 -10.41 6.34 -12.44
CA ASP A 186 -10.37 4.86 -12.45
C ASP A 186 -11.10 4.30 -11.22
N LEU A 187 -10.94 4.94 -10.06
CA LEU A 187 -11.69 4.58 -8.87
C LEU A 187 -13.18 4.84 -9.06
N ILE A 188 -13.58 6.01 -9.57
CA ILE A 188 -14.98 6.35 -9.83
C ILE A 188 -15.63 5.31 -10.76
N LYS A 189 -14.93 4.92 -11.82
CA LYS A 189 -15.39 3.87 -12.73
C LYS A 189 -15.58 2.53 -12.03
N LYS A 190 -14.64 2.12 -11.19
CA LYS A 190 -14.74 0.86 -10.40
C LYS A 190 -15.92 0.89 -9.43
N ILE A 191 -16.21 2.04 -8.81
CA ILE A 191 -17.36 2.24 -7.93
C ILE A 191 -18.66 2.06 -8.72
N ASP A 192 -18.78 2.73 -9.87
CA ASP A 192 -19.97 2.64 -10.74
C ASP A 192 -20.19 1.20 -11.24
N GLU A 193 -19.13 0.50 -11.61
CA GLU A 193 -19.19 -0.90 -12.02
C GLU A 193 -19.68 -1.80 -10.87
N LEU A 194 -19.21 -1.58 -9.66
CA LEU A 194 -19.66 -2.36 -8.51
C LEU A 194 -21.13 -2.10 -8.17
N TYR A 195 -21.61 -0.86 -8.25
CA TYR A 195 -23.04 -0.56 -8.10
C TYR A 195 -23.91 -1.28 -9.15
N LYS A 196 -23.46 -1.37 -10.41
CA LYS A 196 -24.17 -2.14 -11.47
C LYS A 196 -24.28 -3.61 -11.11
N VAL A 197 -23.16 -4.22 -10.72
CA VAL A 197 -23.14 -5.64 -10.30
C VAL A 197 -24.10 -5.88 -9.13
N ILE A 198 -24.09 -5.01 -8.11
CA ILE A 198 -24.99 -5.12 -6.96
C ILE A 198 -26.46 -5.07 -7.38
N LYS A 199 -26.83 -4.17 -8.28
CA LYS A 199 -28.20 -4.07 -8.80
C LYS A 199 -28.62 -5.34 -9.55
N GLU A 200 -27.76 -5.86 -10.39
CA GLU A 200 -28.03 -7.10 -11.13
C GLU A 200 -28.26 -8.30 -10.18
N TRP A 201 -27.45 -8.41 -9.12
CA TRP A 201 -27.64 -9.46 -8.09
C TRP A 201 -28.93 -9.28 -7.29
N GLY A 202 -29.30 -8.03 -6.99
CA GLY A 202 -30.57 -7.72 -6.32
C GLY A 202 -31.81 -8.16 -7.14
N TYR A 203 -31.76 -8.04 -8.46
CA TYR A 203 -32.82 -8.54 -9.35
C TYR A 203 -32.88 -10.08 -9.38
N ILE A 204 -31.72 -10.76 -9.31
CA ILE A 204 -31.68 -12.23 -9.33
C ILE A 204 -32.21 -12.83 -8.01
N LEU A 205 -32.06 -12.15 -6.88
CA LEU A 205 -32.55 -12.61 -5.57
C LEU A 205 -34.06 -12.37 -5.37
N LEU A 206 -34.70 -11.59 -6.25
CA LEU A 206 -36.13 -11.31 -6.20
C LEU A 206 -36.95 -12.21 -7.17
N LEU A 207 -36.30 -13.05 -7.96
CA LEU A 207 -36.89 -14.05 -8.84
C LEU A 207 -36.76 -15.46 -8.22
#